data_8dbd50ba9e9fa660814cce729a1cd5da
#
_entry.id   8dbd50ba9e9fa660814cce729a1cd5da
#
_cell.length_a   1.000
_cell.length_b   1.000
_cell.length_c   1.000
_cell.angle_alpha   90.00
_cell.angle_beta   90.00
_cell.angle_gamma   90.00
#
_symmetry.space_group_name_H-M   'P 1'
#
loop_
_entity.id
_entity.type
_entity.pdbx_description
1 polymer ?
#
loop_
_entity_poly.entity_id
_entity_poly.type
_entity_poly.pdbx_seq_one_letter_code
_entity_poly.pdbx_strand_id
1 'polypeptide(L)'
;MLESISGNISLLTLAVQVVSAVVWLAYLQVFVTSLRRRKRPNIFVNRISGNRDQAHLLIGNMGAEPIYVIAVIADLEAEDRTGSAVISDRAGSDGTGDASPATGDSALARTRKGPLNTAEYRDAGSFREIIDLALSHIPDAFPAEEVTGLTVTVAAESTHDSYLVAGQQSFWIGHRDGQRIYVPKETYTRQIRGRRERRALSERLRAVLRDEAREALPESKWNEAGISEQ
;
A
#
# COMPACT_ATOMS: atom_id res chain seq x y z
N MET A 1 20.92 -0.01 -69.81
CA MET A 1 21.24 1.15 -68.96
C MET A 1 20.02 1.61 -68.13
N LEU A 2 18.79 1.68 -68.67
CA LEU A 2 17.59 2.07 -67.93
C LEU A 2 17.15 1.05 -66.86
N GLU A 3 17.32 -0.25 -67.10
CA GLU A 3 16.99 -1.32 -66.11
C GLU A 3 17.89 -1.33 -64.86
N SER A 4 19.18 -0.98 -65.02
CA SER A 4 20.09 -0.88 -63.86
C SER A 4 19.78 0.32 -63.00
N ILE A 5 19.23 1.40 -63.54
CA ILE A 5 18.83 2.60 -62.82
C ILE A 5 17.54 2.34 -62.06
N SER A 6 16.57 1.64 -62.64
CA SER A 6 15.30 1.30 -61.96
C SER A 6 15.50 0.34 -60.77
N GLY A 7 16.42 -0.64 -60.90
CA GLY A 7 16.76 -1.55 -59.82
C GLY A 7 17.40 -0.84 -58.59
N ASN A 8 18.27 0.12 -58.86
CA ASN A 8 18.91 0.89 -57.81
C ASN A 8 17.94 1.84 -57.05
N ILE A 9 16.96 2.41 -57.77
CA ILE A 9 15.92 3.25 -57.18
C ILE A 9 15.00 2.41 -56.28
N SER A 10 14.65 1.20 -56.72
CA SER A 10 13.80 0.26 -55.97
C SER A 10 14.47 -0.17 -54.66
N LEU A 11 15.76 -0.50 -54.73
CA LEU A 11 16.57 -0.85 -53.52
C LEU A 11 16.72 0.34 -52.55
N LEU A 12 16.93 1.53 -53.09
CA LEU A 12 17.01 2.74 -52.23
C LEU A 12 15.68 3.03 -51.54
N THR A 13 14.57 2.90 -52.26
CA THR A 13 13.24 3.09 -51.71
C THR A 13 12.96 2.07 -50.61
N LEU A 14 13.30 0.80 -50.82
CA LEU A 14 13.18 -0.25 -49.81
C LEU A 14 14.01 0.06 -48.58
N ALA A 15 15.24 0.48 -48.78
CA ALA A 15 16.13 0.84 -47.63
C ALA A 15 15.57 1.99 -46.80
N VAL A 16 15.06 3.05 -47.45
CA VAL A 16 14.40 4.18 -46.79
C VAL A 16 13.16 3.73 -46.01
N GLN A 17 12.33 2.84 -46.58
CA GLN A 17 11.15 2.29 -45.88
C GLN A 17 11.54 1.48 -44.66
N VAL A 18 12.56 0.62 -44.77
CA VAL A 18 13.05 -0.16 -43.60
C VAL A 18 13.59 0.76 -42.50
N VAL A 19 14.39 1.74 -42.85
CA VAL A 19 14.92 2.72 -41.88
C VAL A 19 13.77 3.48 -41.22
N SER A 20 12.80 3.94 -41.98
CA SER A 20 11.61 4.62 -41.46
C SER A 20 10.83 3.73 -40.48
N ALA A 21 10.61 2.45 -40.84
CA ALA A 21 9.92 1.50 -39.97
C ALA A 21 10.67 1.28 -38.64
N VAL A 22 12.00 1.15 -38.68
CA VAL A 22 12.83 1.00 -37.49
C VAL A 22 12.74 2.24 -36.58
N VAL A 23 12.79 3.44 -37.15
CA VAL A 23 12.63 4.71 -36.43
C VAL A 23 11.26 4.76 -35.74
N TRP A 24 10.19 4.42 -36.47
CA TRP A 24 8.84 4.36 -35.89
C TRP A 24 8.71 3.35 -34.75
N LEU A 25 9.28 2.16 -34.89
CA LEU A 25 9.30 1.15 -33.84
C LEU A 25 10.06 1.63 -32.61
N ALA A 26 11.23 2.26 -32.78
CA ALA A 26 12.00 2.83 -31.68
C ALA A 26 11.20 3.95 -30.96
N TYR A 27 10.56 4.84 -31.72
CA TYR A 27 9.73 5.89 -31.16
C TYR A 27 8.53 5.31 -30.37
N LEU A 28 7.84 4.32 -30.94
CA LEU A 28 6.73 3.62 -30.29
C LEU A 28 7.17 2.95 -28.97
N GLN A 29 8.34 2.31 -29.00
CA GLN A 29 8.91 1.66 -27.80
C GLN A 29 9.21 2.67 -26.70
N VAL A 30 9.83 3.81 -27.04
CA VAL A 30 10.09 4.90 -26.09
C VAL A 30 8.77 5.45 -25.54
N PHE A 31 7.78 5.67 -26.39
CA PHE A 31 6.47 6.17 -26.02
C PHE A 31 5.76 5.21 -25.06
N VAL A 32 5.66 3.94 -25.38
CA VAL A 32 5.01 2.91 -24.53
C VAL A 32 5.74 2.76 -23.21
N THR A 33 7.07 2.80 -23.21
CA THR A 33 7.87 2.71 -21.97
C THR A 33 7.64 3.95 -21.08
N SER A 34 7.56 5.13 -21.69
CA SER A 34 7.27 6.38 -20.98
C SER A 34 5.87 6.37 -20.37
N LEU A 35 4.86 5.91 -21.12
CA LEU A 35 3.49 5.76 -20.62
C LEU A 35 3.42 4.79 -19.43
N ARG A 36 4.04 3.62 -19.55
CA ARG A 36 4.09 2.62 -18.46
C ARG A 36 4.80 3.14 -17.21
N ARG A 37 5.81 3.98 -17.34
CA ARG A 37 6.49 4.60 -16.19
C ARG A 37 5.60 5.59 -15.46
N ARG A 38 4.77 6.35 -16.18
CA ARG A 38 3.83 7.34 -15.60
C ARG A 38 2.69 6.69 -14.82
N LYS A 39 2.28 5.49 -15.19
CA LYS A 39 1.15 4.75 -14.59
C LYS A 39 1.51 3.98 -13.30
N ARG A 40 2.73 4.07 -12.82
CA ARG A 40 3.13 3.34 -11.62
C ARG A 40 2.48 3.93 -10.37
N PRO A 41 1.75 3.12 -9.58
CA PRO A 41 1.22 3.55 -8.30
C PRO A 41 2.37 4.03 -7.39
N ASN A 42 2.13 5.09 -6.66
CA ASN A 42 3.08 5.64 -5.70
C ASN A 42 2.34 6.05 -4.42
N ILE A 43 2.42 5.19 -3.42
CA ILE A 43 1.78 5.41 -2.13
C ILE A 43 2.76 6.18 -1.25
N PHE A 44 2.27 7.25 -0.68
CA PHE A 44 3.01 8.11 0.23
C PHE A 44 2.53 7.86 1.66
N VAL A 45 3.44 7.62 2.58
CA VAL A 45 3.17 7.44 4.00
C VAL A 45 4.12 8.35 4.75
N ASN A 46 3.61 9.29 5.53
CA ASN A 46 4.47 10.22 6.26
C ASN A 46 3.80 10.70 7.54
N ARG A 47 4.60 11.33 8.39
CA ARG A 47 4.17 11.98 9.61
C ARG A 47 3.84 13.45 9.34
N ILE A 48 2.75 13.93 9.93
CA ILE A 48 2.32 15.33 9.93
C ILE A 48 2.06 15.81 11.37
N SER A 49 1.84 17.09 11.55
CA SER A 49 1.47 17.73 12.83
C SER A 49 2.51 17.56 13.94
N GLY A 50 3.80 17.74 13.59
CA GLY A 50 4.89 17.66 14.56
C GLY A 50 5.46 16.25 14.72
N ASN A 51 6.10 16.00 15.85
CA ASN A 51 6.79 14.74 16.11
C ASN A 51 6.46 14.14 17.50
N ARG A 52 5.52 14.71 18.24
CA ARG A 52 5.10 14.29 19.58
C ARG A 52 3.71 13.64 19.54
N ASP A 53 3.03 13.55 20.66
CA ASP A 53 1.73 12.88 20.83
C ASP A 53 0.63 13.35 19.86
N GLN A 54 0.75 14.56 19.33
CA GLN A 54 -0.15 15.09 18.29
C GLN A 54 0.29 14.74 16.85
N ALA A 55 1.34 13.94 16.69
CA ALA A 55 1.75 13.48 15.37
C ALA A 55 0.71 12.54 14.78
N HIS A 56 0.34 12.80 13.53
CA HIS A 56 -0.59 11.99 12.75
C HIS A 56 0.13 11.32 11.58
N LEU A 57 -0.41 10.19 11.17
CA LEU A 57 0.03 9.48 9.99
C LEU A 57 -0.81 9.90 8.79
N LEU A 58 -0.15 10.38 7.75
CA LEU A 58 -0.75 10.74 6.47
C LEU A 58 -0.50 9.64 5.45
N ILE A 59 -1.55 9.19 4.80
CA ILE A 59 -1.49 8.28 3.65
C ILE A 59 -1.94 9.04 2.42
N GLY A 60 -1.16 8.99 1.34
CA GLY A 60 -1.50 9.68 0.10
C GLY A 60 -1.21 8.85 -1.15
N ASN A 61 -1.91 9.17 -2.21
CA ASN A 61 -1.66 8.62 -3.53
C ASN A 61 -0.96 9.66 -4.42
N MET A 62 0.34 9.47 -4.63
CA MET A 62 1.15 10.28 -5.54
C MET A 62 1.29 9.66 -6.93
N GLY A 63 0.53 8.58 -7.19
CA GLY A 63 0.45 7.94 -8.51
C GLY A 63 -0.46 8.71 -9.46
N ALA A 64 -0.39 8.37 -10.75
CA ALA A 64 -1.22 8.98 -11.79
C ALA A 64 -2.64 8.38 -11.84
N GLU A 65 -2.90 7.30 -11.15
CA GLU A 65 -4.18 6.57 -11.18
C GLU A 65 -4.75 6.44 -9.77
N PRO A 66 -6.08 6.41 -9.61
CA PRO A 66 -6.72 6.10 -8.34
C PRO A 66 -6.30 4.72 -7.82
N ILE A 67 -6.21 4.59 -6.52
CA ILE A 67 -5.99 3.33 -5.82
C ILE A 67 -7.09 3.11 -4.80
N TYR A 68 -7.31 1.86 -4.40
CA TYR A 68 -8.18 1.52 -3.29
C TYR A 68 -7.35 0.92 -2.16
N VAL A 69 -7.25 1.62 -1.04
CA VAL A 69 -6.56 1.12 0.16
C VAL A 69 -7.39 -0.02 0.74
N ILE A 70 -6.80 -1.21 0.79
CA ILE A 70 -7.46 -2.43 1.30
C ILE A 70 -7.04 -2.76 2.72
N ALA A 71 -5.82 -2.40 3.11
CA ALA A 71 -5.32 -2.66 4.45
C ALA A 71 -4.23 -1.68 4.85
N VAL A 72 -4.18 -1.38 6.14
CA VAL A 72 -3.06 -0.72 6.80
C VAL A 72 -2.52 -1.69 7.85
N ILE A 73 -1.23 -2.00 7.76
CA ILE A 73 -0.55 -2.95 8.63
C ILE A 73 0.41 -2.16 9.50
N ALA A 74 0.36 -2.38 10.80
CA ALA A 74 1.32 -1.85 11.76
C ALA A 74 2.19 -2.98 12.30
N ASP A 75 3.49 -2.87 12.08
CA ASP A 75 4.51 -3.72 12.68
C ASP A 75 5.17 -2.95 13.80
N LEU A 76 5.05 -3.45 15.03
CA LEU A 76 5.64 -2.87 16.22
C LEU A 76 6.91 -3.60 16.60
N GLU A 77 7.94 -2.85 16.99
CA GLU A 77 9.22 -3.35 17.47
C GLU A 77 9.39 -2.94 18.93
N ALA A 78 9.69 -3.88 19.81
CA ALA A 78 10.21 -3.68 21.14
C ALA A 78 11.63 -4.26 21.22
N GLU A 79 12.32 -4.18 22.36
CA GLU A 79 13.73 -4.57 22.46
C GLU A 79 13.98 -6.03 22.02
N ASP A 80 13.16 -6.98 22.49
CA ASP A 80 13.31 -8.42 22.19
C ASP A 80 12.08 -9.02 21.49
N ARG A 81 11.08 -8.21 21.16
CA ARG A 81 9.78 -8.67 20.63
C ARG A 81 9.34 -7.84 19.44
N THR A 82 8.61 -8.50 18.56
CA THR A 82 7.94 -7.84 17.45
C THR A 82 6.49 -8.29 17.40
N GLY A 83 5.60 -7.38 17.07
CA GLY A 83 4.19 -7.67 16.89
C GLY A 83 3.69 -7.07 15.57
N SER A 84 2.65 -7.66 15.02
CA SER A 84 2.08 -7.23 13.76
C SER A 84 0.57 -7.31 13.78
N ALA A 85 -0.08 -6.23 13.38
CA ALA A 85 -1.53 -6.19 13.29
C ALA A 85 -2.01 -5.47 12.02
N VAL A 86 -3.18 -5.87 11.52
CA VAL A 86 -3.91 -5.11 10.51
C VAL A 86 -4.85 -4.14 11.22
N ILE A 87 -4.66 -2.85 10.97
CA ILE A 87 -5.37 -1.76 11.64
C ILE A 87 -6.28 -1.01 10.67
N SER A 88 -7.04 -1.74 9.88
CA SER A 88 -7.84 -1.16 8.80
C SER A 88 -8.97 -0.24 9.28
N ASP A 89 -9.50 -0.48 10.46
CA ASP A 89 -10.56 0.33 11.05
C ASP A 89 -10.03 1.25 12.14
N ARG A 90 -10.75 2.33 12.44
CA ARG A 90 -10.38 3.25 13.53
C ARG A 90 -10.89 2.72 14.86
N ALA A 91 -10.16 2.99 15.94
CA ALA A 91 -10.59 2.66 17.28
C ALA A 91 -11.98 3.26 17.58
N GLY A 92 -12.90 2.45 18.14
CA GLY A 92 -14.27 2.86 18.44
C GLY A 92 -15.29 2.58 17.34
N SER A 93 -14.91 1.87 16.26
CA SER A 93 -15.86 1.37 15.25
C SER A 93 -16.56 0.06 15.67
N ASP A 94 -16.09 -0.56 16.76
CA ASP A 94 -16.74 -1.76 17.33
C ASP A 94 -18.09 -1.37 17.89
N GLY A 95 -19.13 -1.74 17.15
CA GLY A 95 -20.57 -1.61 17.22
C GLY A 95 -21.33 -1.47 18.54
N THR A 96 -20.82 -0.83 19.57
CA THR A 96 -21.50 -0.61 20.86
C THR A 96 -21.99 0.83 21.09
N GLY A 97 -21.99 1.69 20.09
CA GLY A 97 -22.55 3.03 20.16
C GLY A 97 -23.66 3.20 19.16
N ASP A 98 -24.87 3.49 19.65
CA ASP A 98 -26.12 3.90 19.01
C ASP A 98 -26.02 4.11 17.49
N ALA A 99 -26.32 3.04 16.74
CA ALA A 99 -26.24 3.04 15.28
C ALA A 99 -27.44 3.78 14.71
N SER A 100 -27.34 5.09 14.65
CA SER A 100 -28.05 5.84 13.62
C SER A 100 -27.56 5.34 12.26
N PRO A 101 -28.42 5.05 11.28
CA PRO A 101 -28.00 4.51 9.98
C PRO A 101 -27.01 5.48 9.34
N ALA A 102 -25.73 5.10 9.40
CA ALA A 102 -24.65 5.92 8.91
C ALA A 102 -24.79 6.08 7.40
N THR A 103 -25.01 7.28 6.94
CA THR A 103 -24.82 7.67 5.54
C THR A 103 -23.42 7.21 5.11
N GLY A 104 -23.21 6.76 3.87
CA GLY A 104 -21.95 6.19 3.40
C GLY A 104 -20.69 6.98 3.74
N ASP A 105 -20.78 8.31 3.88
CA ASP A 105 -19.71 9.21 4.33
C ASP A 105 -19.24 8.93 5.77
N SER A 106 -20.13 8.54 6.67
CA SER A 106 -19.77 8.27 8.07
C SER A 106 -19.06 6.92 8.23
N ALA A 107 -19.37 5.91 7.38
CA ALA A 107 -18.67 4.64 7.36
C ALA A 107 -17.23 4.79 6.83
N LEU A 108 -17.04 5.57 5.76
CA LEU A 108 -15.71 5.88 5.22
C LEU A 108 -14.84 6.69 6.19
N ALA A 109 -15.43 7.51 7.04
CA ALA A 109 -14.72 8.26 8.07
C ALA A 109 -14.18 7.37 9.21
N ARG A 110 -14.78 6.20 9.42
CA ARG A 110 -14.41 5.23 10.47
C ARG A 110 -13.36 4.23 10.03
N THR A 111 -13.10 4.11 8.75
CA THR A 111 -12.11 3.16 8.22
C THR A 111 -10.92 3.87 7.60
N ARG A 112 -9.77 3.21 7.65
CA ARG A 112 -8.57 3.59 6.91
C ARG A 112 -8.59 3.04 5.48
N LYS A 113 -9.53 2.15 5.16
CA LYS A 113 -9.78 1.59 3.82
C LYS A 113 -10.49 2.59 2.93
N GLY A 114 -10.44 2.37 1.64
CA GLY A 114 -11.23 3.12 0.67
C GLY A 114 -10.42 3.76 -0.45
N PRO A 115 -11.10 4.45 -1.37
CA PRO A 115 -10.47 5.04 -2.52
C PRO A 115 -9.59 6.23 -2.15
N LEU A 116 -8.47 6.37 -2.85
CA LEU A 116 -7.63 7.55 -2.88
C LEU A 116 -7.39 7.93 -4.33
N ASN A 117 -7.91 9.08 -4.73
CA ASN A 117 -7.68 9.63 -6.06
C ASN A 117 -6.23 10.08 -6.23
N THR A 118 -5.84 10.42 -7.45
CA THR A 118 -4.54 11.02 -7.74
C THR A 118 -4.35 12.31 -6.94
N ALA A 119 -3.21 12.45 -6.27
CA ALA A 119 -2.85 13.56 -5.40
C ALA A 119 -3.77 13.74 -4.17
N GLU A 120 -4.61 12.76 -3.86
CA GLU A 120 -5.42 12.75 -2.65
C GLU A 120 -4.61 12.18 -1.47
N TYR A 121 -4.93 12.68 -0.29
CA TYR A 121 -4.36 12.20 0.97
C TYR A 121 -5.43 12.05 2.04
N ARG A 122 -5.18 11.18 3.00
CA ARG A 122 -6.05 10.88 4.11
C ARG A 122 -5.26 10.83 5.42
N ASP A 123 -5.81 11.42 6.45
CA ASP A 123 -5.32 11.25 7.81
C ASP A 123 -5.69 9.86 8.33
N ALA A 124 -4.69 9.04 8.63
CA ALA A 124 -4.89 7.70 9.16
C ALA A 124 -5.03 7.65 10.70
N GLY A 125 -4.99 8.79 11.37
CA GLY A 125 -5.07 8.92 12.81
C GLY A 125 -3.72 9.22 13.48
N SER A 126 -3.76 9.42 14.79
CA SER A 126 -2.55 9.69 15.55
C SER A 126 -1.68 8.43 15.68
N PHE A 127 -0.37 8.62 15.82
CA PHE A 127 0.56 7.51 16.05
C PHE A 127 0.22 6.72 17.31
N ARG A 128 -0.22 7.41 18.36
CA ARG A 128 -0.66 6.79 19.61
C ARG A 128 -1.83 5.84 19.37
N GLU A 129 -2.87 6.33 18.70
CA GLU A 129 -4.06 5.54 18.35
C GLU A 129 -3.71 4.31 17.48
N ILE A 130 -2.79 4.46 16.55
CA ILE A 130 -2.29 3.38 15.69
C ILE A 130 -1.59 2.31 16.52
N ILE A 131 -0.72 2.71 17.45
CA ILE A 131 0.02 1.79 18.31
C ILE A 131 -0.94 1.07 19.27
N ASP A 132 -1.80 1.81 19.95
CA ASP A 132 -2.76 1.25 20.91
C ASP A 132 -3.69 0.24 20.23
N LEU A 133 -4.18 0.56 19.04
CA LEU A 133 -5.00 -0.33 18.25
C LEU A 133 -4.22 -1.57 17.77
N ALA A 134 -2.98 -1.39 17.32
CA ALA A 134 -2.16 -2.53 16.90
C ALA A 134 -1.89 -3.49 18.08
N LEU A 135 -1.57 -2.95 19.26
CA LEU A 135 -1.35 -3.75 20.45
C LEU A 135 -2.61 -4.51 20.89
N SER A 136 -3.80 -3.95 20.71
CA SER A 136 -5.05 -4.65 21.04
C SER A 136 -5.35 -5.88 20.13
N HIS A 137 -4.72 -5.94 18.95
CA HIS A 137 -4.88 -7.06 18.00
C HIS A 137 -3.68 -8.02 17.98
N ILE A 138 -2.61 -7.73 18.74
CA ILE A 138 -1.43 -8.60 18.81
C ILE A 138 -1.62 -9.61 19.94
N PRO A 139 -1.61 -10.92 19.65
CA PRO A 139 -1.54 -11.95 20.69
C PRO A 139 -0.24 -11.74 21.48
N ASP A 140 -0.29 -11.87 22.80
CA ASP A 140 0.84 -11.64 23.70
C ASP A 140 1.44 -10.23 23.56
N ALA A 141 0.56 -9.23 23.49
CA ALA A 141 0.96 -7.82 23.38
C ALA A 141 1.90 -7.41 24.54
N PHE A 142 2.80 -6.52 24.24
CA PHE A 142 3.73 -5.93 25.21
C PHE A 142 3.28 -4.50 25.57
N PRO A 143 3.76 -3.96 26.69
CA PRO A 143 3.40 -2.61 27.11
C PRO A 143 3.73 -1.57 26.03
N ALA A 144 2.83 -0.63 25.84
CA ALA A 144 2.99 0.42 24.82
C ALA A 144 4.26 1.27 25.06
N GLU A 145 4.75 1.35 26.29
CA GLU A 145 5.97 2.05 26.68
C GLU A 145 7.25 1.37 26.17
N GLU A 146 7.18 0.07 25.92
CA GLU A 146 8.31 -0.72 25.39
C GLU A 146 8.46 -0.59 23.88
N VAL A 147 7.48 -0.01 23.19
CA VAL A 147 7.53 0.14 21.74
C VAL A 147 8.62 1.14 21.33
N THR A 148 9.64 0.66 20.64
CA THR A 148 10.80 1.44 20.16
C THR A 148 10.75 1.73 18.67
N GLY A 149 9.92 0.99 17.93
CA GLY A 149 9.77 1.15 16.50
C GLY A 149 8.36 0.84 15.99
N LEU A 150 7.97 1.55 14.95
CA LEU A 150 6.73 1.32 14.21
C LEU A 150 7.03 1.30 12.71
N THR A 151 6.61 0.25 12.04
CA THR A 151 6.61 0.22 10.57
C THR A 151 5.18 0.13 10.07
N VAL A 152 4.77 1.11 9.28
CA VAL A 152 3.44 1.14 8.68
C VAL A 152 3.54 0.73 7.22
N THR A 153 2.75 -0.27 6.83
CA THR A 153 2.62 -0.73 5.45
C THR A 153 1.18 -0.52 4.99
N VAL A 154 1.02 0.29 3.95
CA VAL A 154 -0.29 0.54 3.32
C VAL A 154 -0.38 -0.30 2.07
N ALA A 155 -1.31 -1.25 2.06
CA ALA A 155 -1.61 -2.09 0.91
C ALA A 155 -2.83 -1.56 0.16
N ALA A 156 -2.72 -1.51 -1.16
CA ALA A 156 -3.79 -1.02 -2.03
C ALA A 156 -3.89 -1.83 -3.31
N GLU A 157 -5.05 -1.77 -3.92
CA GLU A 157 -5.30 -2.24 -5.29
C GLU A 157 -5.26 -1.07 -6.26
N SER A 158 -4.72 -1.32 -7.45
CA SER A 158 -4.74 -0.39 -8.58
C SER A 158 -5.70 -0.91 -9.64
N THR A 159 -6.37 -0.03 -10.34
CA THR A 159 -7.34 -0.38 -11.41
C THR A 159 -6.71 -1.15 -12.57
N HIS A 160 -5.41 -1.01 -12.78
CA HIS A 160 -4.73 -1.58 -13.95
C HIS A 160 -3.81 -2.77 -13.62
N ASP A 161 -3.49 -2.97 -12.37
CA ASP A 161 -2.58 -4.01 -11.95
C ASP A 161 -3.34 -5.14 -11.23
N SER A 162 -3.16 -6.36 -11.72
CA SER A 162 -3.75 -7.57 -11.10
C SER A 162 -3.06 -7.98 -9.78
N TYR A 163 -2.30 -7.07 -9.17
CA TYR A 163 -1.53 -7.35 -7.96
C TYR A 163 -1.56 -6.18 -6.98
N LEU A 164 -1.35 -6.50 -5.73
CA LEU A 164 -1.24 -5.50 -4.67
C LEU A 164 -0.05 -4.58 -4.89
N VAL A 165 -0.28 -3.30 -4.63
CA VAL A 165 0.75 -2.28 -4.50
C VAL A 165 0.85 -1.87 -3.04
N ALA A 166 2.03 -1.53 -2.57
CA ALA A 166 2.16 -1.08 -1.20
C ALA A 166 3.27 -0.05 -1.01
N GLY A 167 3.03 0.87 -0.06
CA GLY A 167 4.02 1.80 0.48
C GLY A 167 4.30 1.50 1.95
N GLN A 168 5.55 1.58 2.34
CA GLN A 168 6.01 1.30 3.71
C GLN A 168 6.87 2.44 4.23
N GLN A 169 6.64 2.83 5.48
CA GLN A 169 7.45 3.81 6.19
C GLN A 169 7.72 3.34 7.60
N SER A 170 8.97 3.44 8.05
CA SER A 170 9.40 3.05 9.38
C SER A 170 9.74 4.26 10.22
N PHE A 171 9.45 4.18 11.52
CA PHE A 171 9.65 5.25 12.49
C PHE A 171 10.37 4.71 13.71
N TRP A 172 11.33 5.48 14.22
CA TRP A 172 11.84 5.33 15.56
C TRP A 172 10.87 5.95 16.56
N ILE A 173 10.68 5.31 17.69
CA ILE A 173 9.89 5.83 18.81
C ILE A 173 10.85 6.04 19.98
N GLY A 174 11.06 7.28 20.31
CA GLY A 174 11.86 7.69 21.47
C GLY A 174 11.01 8.40 22.52
N HIS A 175 11.60 8.70 23.65
CA HIS A 175 10.97 9.46 24.73
C HIS A 175 11.80 10.70 25.03
N ARG A 176 11.14 11.84 25.15
CA ARG A 176 11.76 13.09 25.58
C ARG A 176 10.76 13.93 26.37
N ASP A 177 11.17 14.42 27.52
CA ASP A 177 10.33 15.22 28.40
C ASP A 177 8.99 14.52 28.78
N GLY A 178 9.02 13.19 28.95
CA GLY A 178 7.84 12.38 29.27
C GLY A 178 6.87 12.15 28.10
N GLN A 179 7.19 12.62 26.90
CA GLN A 179 6.38 12.45 25.69
C GLN A 179 7.08 11.54 24.68
N ARG A 180 6.30 10.77 23.93
CA ARG A 180 6.82 10.00 22.79
C ARG A 180 7.19 10.93 21.64
N ILE A 181 8.28 10.59 20.97
CA ILE A 181 8.74 11.25 19.75
C ILE A 181 8.81 10.23 18.65
N TYR A 182 8.20 10.54 17.53
CA TYR A 182 8.16 9.70 16.34
C TYR A 182 9.08 10.28 15.27
N VAL A 183 10.13 9.56 14.89
CA VAL A 183 11.12 10.01 13.91
C VAL A 183 11.18 9.04 12.75
N PRO A 184 10.93 9.48 11.51
CA PRO A 184 11.08 8.60 10.35
C PRO A 184 12.49 8.01 10.28
N LYS A 185 12.60 6.70 10.05
CA LYS A 185 13.90 6.02 9.82
C LYS A 185 14.49 6.42 8.48
N GLU A 186 13.64 6.77 7.51
CA GLU A 186 14.01 7.10 6.13
C GLU A 186 13.27 8.36 5.66
N THR A 187 13.85 9.07 4.71
CA THR A 187 13.32 10.33 4.17
C THR A 187 12.19 10.13 3.15
N TYR A 188 11.97 8.91 2.70
CA TYR A 188 10.99 8.57 1.67
C TYR A 188 10.23 7.29 2.01
N THR A 189 9.02 7.17 1.47
CA THR A 189 8.23 5.95 1.58
C THR A 189 8.78 4.87 0.64
N ARG A 190 9.19 3.74 1.19
CA ARG A 190 9.63 2.58 0.44
C ARG A 190 8.44 1.96 -0.29
N GLN A 191 8.55 1.83 -1.62
CA GLN A 191 7.52 1.17 -2.43
C GLN A 191 7.80 -0.33 -2.53
N ILE A 192 6.84 -1.17 -2.15
CA ILE A 192 6.94 -2.63 -2.28
C ILE A 192 6.60 -3.01 -3.71
N ARG A 193 7.62 -3.27 -4.52
CA ARG A 193 7.49 -3.56 -5.95
C ARG A 193 7.96 -4.96 -6.32
N GLY A 194 8.77 -5.60 -5.48
CA GLY A 194 9.30 -6.94 -5.70
C GLY A 194 8.21 -8.02 -5.72
N ARG A 195 8.24 -8.96 -6.66
CA ARG A 195 7.25 -10.05 -6.74
C ARG A 195 7.20 -10.87 -5.46
N ARG A 196 8.37 -11.14 -4.84
CA ARG A 196 8.47 -11.90 -3.58
C ARG A 196 7.83 -11.14 -2.42
N GLU A 197 8.14 -9.85 -2.28
CA GLU A 197 7.60 -9.01 -1.22
C GLU A 197 6.07 -8.85 -1.34
N ARG A 198 5.57 -8.66 -2.56
CA ARG A 198 4.13 -8.59 -2.83
C ARG A 198 3.41 -9.90 -2.52
N ARG A 199 4.05 -11.04 -2.84
CA ARG A 199 3.51 -12.35 -2.50
C ARG A 199 3.45 -12.54 -0.99
N ALA A 200 4.53 -12.23 -0.26
CA ALA A 200 4.56 -12.28 1.19
C ALA A 200 3.48 -11.38 1.82
N LEU A 201 3.30 -10.15 1.30
CA LEU A 201 2.24 -9.26 1.74
C LEU A 201 0.85 -9.85 1.49
N SER A 202 0.61 -10.43 0.31
CA SER A 202 -0.67 -11.08 -0.02
C SER A 202 -0.95 -12.29 0.87
N GLU A 203 0.06 -13.09 1.17
CA GLU A 203 -0.05 -14.25 2.08
C GLU A 203 -0.39 -13.79 3.51
N ARG A 204 0.26 -12.72 3.97
CA ARG A 204 -0.02 -12.11 5.27
C ARG A 204 -1.46 -11.60 5.38
N LEU A 205 -1.95 -10.89 4.38
CA LEU A 205 -3.34 -10.41 4.36
C LEU A 205 -4.35 -11.57 4.29
N ARG A 206 -4.04 -12.63 3.53
CA ARG A 206 -4.88 -13.84 3.50
C ARG A 206 -4.91 -14.56 4.85
N ALA A 207 -3.82 -14.53 5.61
CA ALA A 207 -3.81 -15.11 6.95
C ALA A 207 -4.80 -14.38 7.86
N VAL A 208 -4.78 -13.05 7.87
CA VAL A 208 -5.73 -12.24 8.64
C VAL A 208 -7.18 -12.53 8.24
N LEU A 209 -7.48 -12.57 6.93
CA LEU A 209 -8.82 -12.89 6.44
C LEU A 209 -9.27 -14.30 6.85
N ARG A 210 -8.34 -15.27 6.91
CA ARG A 210 -8.65 -16.63 7.40
C ARG A 210 -8.95 -16.65 8.89
N ASP A 211 -8.23 -15.86 9.67
CA ASP A 211 -8.47 -15.79 11.12
C ASP A 211 -9.82 -15.10 11.40
N GLU A 212 -10.13 -14.01 10.73
CA GLU A 212 -11.45 -13.37 10.78
C GLU A 212 -12.57 -14.34 10.37
N ALA A 213 -12.35 -15.13 9.32
CA ALA A 213 -13.33 -16.10 8.86
C ALA A 213 -13.50 -17.28 9.84
N ARG A 214 -12.45 -17.70 10.54
CA ARG A 214 -12.53 -18.70 11.61
C ARG A 214 -13.36 -18.24 12.79
N GLU A 215 -13.25 -16.98 13.15
CA GLU A 215 -14.05 -16.39 14.22
C GLU A 215 -15.53 -16.22 13.83
N ALA A 216 -15.78 -15.86 12.57
CA ALA A 216 -17.13 -15.52 12.09
C ALA A 216 -17.94 -16.72 11.58
N LEU A 217 -17.28 -17.81 11.10
CA LEU A 217 -17.95 -18.92 10.43
C LEU A 217 -17.92 -20.18 11.28
N PRO A 218 -19.03 -20.99 11.29
CA PRO A 218 -19.01 -22.31 11.91
C PRO A 218 -18.04 -23.24 11.15
N GLU A 219 -17.41 -24.17 11.86
CA GLU A 219 -16.44 -25.14 11.34
C GLU A 219 -16.89 -25.90 10.07
N SER A 220 -18.19 -26.14 9.95
CA SER A 220 -18.77 -26.81 8.79
C SER A 220 -18.58 -26.07 7.46
N LYS A 221 -18.30 -24.77 7.51
CA LYS A 221 -18.05 -23.91 6.33
C LYS A 221 -16.58 -23.64 6.04
N TRP A 222 -15.65 -24.08 6.88
CA TRP A 222 -14.22 -23.81 6.70
C TRP A 222 -13.66 -24.41 5.41
N ASN A 223 -14.14 -25.61 5.02
CA ASN A 223 -13.72 -26.24 3.76
C ASN A 223 -14.16 -25.44 2.52
N GLU A 224 -15.36 -24.87 2.54
CA GLU A 224 -15.87 -24.03 1.45
C GLU A 224 -15.11 -22.70 1.35
N ALA A 225 -14.69 -22.16 2.49
CA ALA A 225 -13.93 -20.91 2.57
C ALA A 225 -12.41 -21.08 2.34
N GLY A 226 -11.93 -22.32 2.12
CA GLY A 226 -10.50 -22.61 1.93
C GLY A 226 -9.67 -22.44 3.21
N ILE A 227 -10.28 -22.63 4.39
CA ILE A 227 -9.69 -22.43 5.72
C ILE A 227 -9.15 -23.77 6.30
N SER A 228 -9.36 -24.90 5.62
CA SER A 228 -8.88 -26.20 6.07
C SER A 228 -7.36 -26.20 6.28
N GLU A 229 -6.93 -26.79 7.39
CA GLU A 229 -5.53 -26.98 7.77
C GLU A 229 -4.75 -27.70 6.66
N GLN A 230 -3.67 -27.09 6.17
CA GLN A 230 -2.55 -27.77 5.54
C GLN A 230 -1.38 -27.78 6.50
#